data_70daeda84c02907edd01af9c15ab3268
#
_entry.id   70daeda84c02907edd01af9c15ab3268
#
_cell.length_a   1.000
_cell.length_b   1.000
_cell.length_c   1.000
_cell.angle_alpha   90.00
_cell.angle_beta   90.00
_cell.angle_gamma   90.00
#
_symmetry.space_group_name_H-M   'P 1'
#
loop_
_entity.id
_entity.type
_entity.pdbx_description
1 polymer ?
#
loop_
_entity_poly.entity_id
_entity_poly.type
_entity_poly.pdbx_seq_one_letter_code
_entity_poly.pdbx_strand_id
1 'polypeptide(L)'
;MFLPSEYSSLVLQSANHLSKKEIFLSLADNSVLVENGKKSFWVEKASGKKCYMLSAMELTIIWGDSPAYWKWITVPESKFEKVAELRNVCWFEVRGKISCGMLSKGTHYSVYVVFKTANGRSYGFDLVPVEAGVGFVGKVATKKSVYFESGNADSRSATSHYSGISEEEEEVEGERERGMNVVGPKERVDGWSEVELGKFYINNGGCGDDGSDEIEISIMETQNGNWKSGLIIQGIEIRPERSN
;
A
#
# COMPACT_ATOMS: atom_id res chain seq x y z
N MET A 1 -20.17 16.74 -2.99
CA MET A 1 -18.81 16.24 -3.10
C MET A 1 -17.87 17.33 -2.60
N PHE A 2 -17.10 17.07 -1.55
CA PHE A 2 -16.09 18.00 -1.06
C PHE A 2 -14.76 17.64 -1.70
N LEU A 3 -14.18 18.57 -2.44
CA LEU A 3 -12.83 18.45 -2.99
C LEU A 3 -11.81 18.80 -1.91
N PRO A 4 -10.59 18.30 -1.95
CA PRO A 4 -9.50 18.79 -1.09
C PRO A 4 -9.36 20.30 -1.21
N SER A 5 -9.06 20.97 -0.10
CA SER A 5 -9.03 22.45 -0.05
C SER A 5 -8.07 23.06 -1.08
N GLU A 6 -6.91 22.45 -1.30
CA GLU A 6 -5.91 22.89 -2.29
C GLU A 6 -6.44 22.77 -3.71
N TYR A 7 -7.19 21.69 -4.01
CA TYR A 7 -7.77 21.51 -5.33
C TYR A 7 -8.92 22.49 -5.59
N SER A 8 -9.70 22.81 -4.56
CA SER A 8 -10.75 23.83 -4.67
C SER A 8 -10.16 25.18 -5.08
N SER A 9 -8.98 25.55 -4.56
CA SER A 9 -8.30 26.79 -4.95
C SER A 9 -7.72 26.75 -6.36
N LEU A 10 -7.15 25.60 -6.79
CA LEU A 10 -6.62 25.42 -8.15
C LEU A 10 -7.74 25.41 -9.21
N VAL A 11 -8.86 24.75 -8.90
CA VAL A 11 -10.04 24.72 -9.76
C VAL A 11 -10.69 26.11 -9.86
N LEU A 12 -10.77 26.85 -8.74
CA LEU A 12 -11.31 28.21 -8.74
C LEU A 12 -10.42 29.18 -9.52
N GLN A 13 -9.11 29.00 -9.53
CA GLN A 13 -8.20 29.84 -10.32
C GLN A 13 -8.20 29.51 -11.83
N SER A 14 -8.38 28.23 -12.18
CA SER A 14 -8.34 27.79 -13.59
C SER A 14 -9.71 27.65 -14.24
N ALA A 15 -10.78 27.58 -13.46
CA ALA A 15 -12.10 27.08 -13.87
C ALA A 15 -13.25 28.04 -13.59
N ASN A 16 -13.05 29.35 -13.81
CA ASN A 16 -14.19 30.28 -13.82
C ASN A 16 -15.31 29.90 -14.82
N HIS A 17 -15.16 28.82 -15.58
CA HIS A 17 -16.08 28.36 -16.61
C HIS A 17 -16.40 26.86 -16.60
N LEU A 18 -15.76 26.00 -15.76
CA LEU A 18 -16.03 24.56 -15.76
C LEU A 18 -17.26 24.22 -14.88
N SER A 19 -18.17 23.44 -15.44
CA SER A 19 -19.28 22.87 -14.68
C SER A 19 -18.78 21.81 -13.69
N LYS A 20 -19.58 21.52 -12.65
CA LYS A 20 -19.28 20.43 -11.70
C LYS A 20 -19.08 19.08 -12.39
N LYS A 21 -19.78 18.85 -13.50
CA LYS A 21 -19.66 17.62 -14.30
C LYS A 21 -18.29 17.53 -15.00
N GLU A 22 -17.81 18.62 -15.58
CA GLU A 22 -16.50 18.68 -16.26
C GLU A 22 -15.36 18.49 -15.24
N ILE A 23 -15.47 19.10 -14.07
CA ILE A 23 -14.51 18.88 -12.98
C ILE A 23 -14.49 17.41 -12.56
N PHE A 24 -15.67 16.79 -12.38
CA PHE A 24 -15.77 15.38 -12.05
C PHE A 24 -15.12 14.49 -13.12
N LEU A 25 -15.43 14.73 -14.39
CA LEU A 25 -14.87 13.95 -15.49
C LEU A 25 -13.34 14.11 -15.57
N SER A 26 -12.84 15.32 -15.42
CA SER A 26 -11.40 15.57 -15.38
C SER A 26 -10.70 14.79 -14.27
N LEU A 27 -11.28 14.77 -13.06
CA LEU A 27 -10.75 14.03 -11.92
C LEU A 27 -10.93 12.51 -12.03
N ALA A 28 -11.91 12.04 -12.79
CA ALA A 28 -12.14 10.63 -13.02
C ALA A 28 -11.18 10.06 -14.08
N ASP A 29 -10.75 10.91 -15.03
CA ASP A 29 -9.83 10.51 -16.09
C ASP A 29 -8.36 10.77 -15.73
N ASN A 30 -8.08 11.78 -14.88
CA ASN A 30 -6.72 12.18 -14.52
C ASN A 30 -6.58 12.41 -13.02
N SER A 31 -5.54 11.85 -12.43
CA SER A 31 -5.16 12.18 -11.05
C SER A 31 -4.43 13.51 -11.00
N VAL A 32 -4.60 14.24 -9.90
CA VAL A 32 -3.91 15.51 -9.63
C VAL A 32 -3.02 15.38 -8.39
N LEU A 33 -1.88 16.05 -8.43
CA LEU A 33 -1.00 16.13 -7.27
C LEU A 33 -1.53 17.20 -6.31
N VAL A 34 -1.58 16.87 -5.04
CA VAL A 34 -2.00 17.73 -3.94
C VAL A 34 -0.94 17.72 -2.83
N GLU A 35 -1.06 18.64 -1.88
CA GLU A 35 -0.13 18.75 -0.73
C GLU A 35 1.34 18.82 -1.19
N ASN A 36 1.64 19.76 -2.07
CA ASN A 36 2.99 19.95 -2.63
C ASN A 36 3.56 18.69 -3.32
N GLY A 37 2.72 17.93 -4.00
CA GLY A 37 3.14 16.73 -4.71
C GLY A 37 3.33 15.50 -3.83
N LYS A 38 2.99 15.56 -2.55
CA LYS A 38 3.12 14.44 -1.62
C LYS A 38 2.01 13.41 -1.75
N LYS A 39 0.85 13.81 -2.27
CA LYS A 39 -0.29 12.94 -2.53
C LYS A 39 -0.81 13.12 -3.93
N SER A 40 -1.38 12.06 -4.50
CA SER A 40 -2.15 12.09 -5.73
C SER A 40 -3.62 11.85 -5.40
N PHE A 41 -4.51 12.64 -5.97
CA PHE A 41 -5.95 12.57 -5.76
C PHE A 41 -6.68 12.34 -7.08
N TRP A 42 -7.70 11.48 -7.08
CA TRP A 42 -8.65 11.32 -8.18
C TRP A 42 -9.99 10.82 -7.65
N VAL A 43 -10.94 10.68 -8.56
CA VAL A 43 -12.27 10.18 -8.25
C VAL A 43 -12.52 8.91 -9.04
N GLU A 44 -13.00 7.86 -8.40
CA GLU A 44 -13.41 6.66 -9.11
C GLU A 44 -14.62 6.93 -10.00
N LYS A 45 -14.50 6.62 -11.29
CA LYS A 45 -15.48 6.99 -12.32
C LYS A 45 -16.87 6.38 -12.08
N ALA A 46 -16.91 5.14 -11.59
CA ALA A 46 -18.16 4.40 -11.42
C ALA A 46 -18.96 4.88 -10.20
N SER A 47 -18.29 5.11 -9.07
CA SER A 47 -18.95 5.40 -7.79
C SER A 47 -18.88 6.87 -7.39
N GLY A 48 -18.02 7.66 -8.02
CA GLY A 48 -17.74 9.03 -7.60
C GLY A 48 -16.99 9.15 -6.27
N LYS A 49 -16.47 8.06 -5.77
CA LYS A 49 -15.74 8.01 -4.50
C LYS A 49 -14.31 8.51 -4.65
N LYS A 50 -13.79 9.13 -3.60
CA LYS A 50 -12.44 9.68 -3.56
C LYS A 50 -11.39 8.58 -3.51
N CYS A 51 -10.31 8.76 -4.25
CA CYS A 51 -9.12 7.91 -4.24
C CYS A 51 -7.90 8.75 -3.95
N TYR A 52 -6.95 8.18 -3.24
CA TYR A 52 -5.68 8.82 -2.92
C TYR A 52 -4.51 7.86 -3.13
N MET A 53 -3.37 8.43 -3.44
CA MET A 53 -2.09 7.74 -3.33
C MET A 53 -1.13 8.62 -2.53
N LEU A 54 -0.61 8.08 -1.44
CA LEU A 54 0.47 8.68 -0.66
C LEU A 54 1.78 8.39 -1.37
N SER A 55 2.57 9.42 -1.68
CA SER A 55 3.91 9.20 -2.25
C SER A 55 4.84 8.53 -1.25
N ALA A 56 5.90 7.90 -1.72
CA ALA A 56 6.94 7.37 -0.83
C ALA A 56 7.52 8.45 0.11
N MET A 57 7.54 9.71 -0.34
CA MET A 57 7.99 10.87 0.48
C MET A 57 7.05 11.21 1.63
N GLU A 58 5.79 10.78 1.60
CA GLU A 58 4.82 10.96 2.67
C GLU A 58 4.82 9.81 3.66
N LEU A 59 5.50 8.70 3.34
CA LEU A 59 5.59 7.54 4.20
C LEU A 59 6.71 7.69 5.23
N THR A 60 6.49 7.14 6.41
CA THR A 60 7.56 6.91 7.38
C THR A 60 8.30 5.63 6.99
N ILE A 61 9.50 5.78 6.48
CA ILE A 61 10.37 4.67 6.09
C ILE A 61 11.52 4.62 7.09
N ILE A 62 11.67 3.49 7.79
CA ILE A 62 12.77 3.32 8.75
C ILE A 62 14.10 3.40 8.01
N TRP A 63 14.99 4.27 8.48
CA TRP A 63 16.28 4.64 7.85
C TRP A 63 16.15 5.23 6.43
N GLY A 64 14.97 5.76 6.07
CA GLY A 64 14.72 6.36 4.75
C GLY A 64 15.58 7.57 4.41
N ASP A 65 16.17 8.21 5.40
CA ASP A 65 17.14 9.31 5.29
C ASP A 65 18.59 8.85 5.13
N SER A 66 18.87 7.55 5.35
CA SER A 66 20.20 6.99 5.22
C SER A 66 20.49 6.48 3.80
N PRO A 67 21.46 7.10 3.07
CA PRO A 67 21.82 6.64 1.72
C PRO A 67 22.44 5.24 1.66
N ALA A 68 22.84 4.69 2.80
CA ALA A 68 23.32 3.31 2.90
C ALA A 68 22.19 2.30 2.68
N TYR A 69 20.97 2.65 3.08
CA TYR A 69 19.82 1.75 3.11
C TYR A 69 18.77 2.09 2.04
N TRP A 70 18.55 3.37 1.77
CA TRP A 70 17.58 3.85 0.81
C TRP A 70 18.15 4.90 -0.13
N LYS A 71 17.62 4.95 -1.34
CA LYS A 71 17.96 5.96 -2.33
C LYS A 71 16.69 6.58 -2.90
N TRP A 72 16.63 7.89 -2.92
CA TRP A 72 15.54 8.63 -3.56
C TRP A 72 15.87 8.87 -5.03
N ILE A 73 15.11 8.22 -5.92
CA ILE A 73 15.33 8.27 -7.36
C ILE A 73 14.14 8.85 -8.09
N THR A 74 14.36 9.31 -9.33
CA THR A 74 13.32 9.71 -10.26
C THR A 74 13.10 8.57 -11.25
N VAL A 75 11.83 8.18 -11.43
CA VAL A 75 11.40 7.15 -12.40
C VAL A 75 10.40 7.80 -13.33
N PRO A 76 10.61 7.79 -14.66
CA PRO A 76 9.76 8.51 -15.62
C PRO A 76 8.27 8.18 -15.55
N GLU A 77 7.93 6.90 -15.25
CA GLU A 77 6.54 6.43 -15.17
C GLU A 77 5.92 6.67 -13.78
N SER A 78 6.65 7.29 -12.85
CA SER A 78 6.12 7.61 -11.54
C SER A 78 5.17 8.80 -11.59
N LYS A 79 4.10 8.74 -10.82
CA LYS A 79 3.23 9.90 -10.56
C LYS A 79 3.93 10.98 -9.73
N PHE A 80 4.98 10.62 -8.99
CA PHE A 80 5.69 11.48 -8.06
C PHE A 80 7.12 11.75 -8.53
N GLU A 81 7.64 12.90 -8.18
CA GLU A 81 9.01 13.31 -8.54
C GLU A 81 10.07 12.34 -8.01
N LYS A 82 9.86 11.84 -6.80
CA LYS A 82 10.78 10.92 -6.13
C LYS A 82 10.05 9.66 -5.66
N VAL A 83 10.75 8.55 -5.79
CA VAL A 83 10.37 7.24 -5.28
C VAL A 83 11.51 6.66 -4.44
N ALA A 84 11.19 5.75 -3.54
CA ALA A 84 12.15 5.15 -2.62
C ALA A 84 12.69 3.83 -3.17
N GLU A 85 13.97 3.76 -3.51
CA GLU A 85 14.68 2.54 -3.88
C GLU A 85 15.34 1.92 -2.64
N LEU A 86 14.94 0.70 -2.30
CA LEU A 86 15.54 -0.08 -1.23
C LEU A 86 16.88 -0.65 -1.69
N ARG A 87 17.97 -0.23 -1.05
CA ARG A 87 19.31 -0.72 -1.34
C ARG A 87 19.63 -2.00 -0.60
N ASN A 88 19.52 -1.97 0.73
CA ASN A 88 19.77 -3.16 1.55
C ASN A 88 19.38 -2.90 3.01
N VAL A 89 18.44 -3.69 3.57
CA VAL A 89 18.07 -3.64 4.98
C VAL A 89 17.78 -5.04 5.51
N CYS A 90 18.06 -5.28 6.80
CA CYS A 90 17.59 -6.45 7.53
C CYS A 90 16.28 -6.18 8.32
N TRP A 91 15.98 -4.92 8.57
CA TRP A 91 14.74 -4.44 9.18
C TRP A 91 13.96 -3.63 8.15
N PHE A 92 12.90 -4.22 7.60
CA PHE A 92 12.05 -3.56 6.61
C PHE A 92 10.77 -3.07 7.28
N GLU A 93 10.59 -1.75 7.34
CA GLU A 93 9.41 -1.14 7.94
C GLU A 93 9.06 0.15 7.19
N VAL A 94 7.83 0.18 6.68
CA VAL A 94 7.23 1.30 5.97
C VAL A 94 5.83 1.54 6.55
N ARG A 95 5.52 2.79 6.91
CA ARG A 95 4.22 3.18 7.45
C ARG A 95 3.64 4.37 6.69
N GLY A 96 2.33 4.38 6.56
CA GLY A 96 1.58 5.50 6.01
C GLY A 96 0.38 5.85 6.89
N LYS A 97 -0.07 7.11 6.82
CA LYS A 97 -1.29 7.56 7.49
C LYS A 97 -2.12 8.41 6.55
N ILE A 98 -3.44 8.29 6.66
CA ILE A 98 -4.38 9.15 5.96
C ILE A 98 -5.52 9.54 6.88
N SER A 99 -5.91 10.82 6.86
CA SER A 99 -7.09 11.27 7.60
C SER A 99 -8.37 10.71 6.97
N CYS A 100 -9.24 10.17 7.81
CA CYS A 100 -10.56 9.70 7.39
C CYS A 100 -11.38 10.80 6.71
N GLY A 101 -11.23 12.05 7.14
CA GLY A 101 -11.91 13.20 6.54
C GLY A 101 -11.60 13.43 5.07
N MET A 102 -10.47 12.93 4.59
CA MET A 102 -10.11 12.95 3.17
C MET A 102 -10.92 11.95 2.34
N LEU A 103 -11.43 10.89 2.95
CA LEU A 103 -12.08 9.76 2.28
C LEU A 103 -13.60 9.96 2.15
N SER A 104 -14.25 9.14 1.35
CA SER A 104 -15.71 9.16 1.18
C SER A 104 -16.39 8.33 2.25
N LYS A 105 -17.42 8.90 2.88
CA LYS A 105 -18.27 8.21 3.86
C LYS A 105 -19.04 7.05 3.22
N GLY A 106 -19.45 6.06 4.05
CA GLY A 106 -20.21 4.90 3.61
C GLY A 106 -19.47 4.07 2.56
N THR A 107 -18.15 3.91 2.68
CA THR A 107 -17.34 3.33 1.62
C THR A 107 -16.34 2.31 2.18
N HIS A 108 -16.32 1.12 1.57
CA HIS A 108 -15.26 0.14 1.75
C HIS A 108 -14.06 0.53 0.89
N TYR A 109 -12.89 0.54 1.48
CA TYR A 109 -11.63 0.86 0.84
C TYR A 109 -10.67 -0.32 0.87
N SER A 110 -9.97 -0.53 -0.23
CA SER A 110 -8.80 -1.40 -0.31
C SER A 110 -7.54 -0.56 -0.39
N VAL A 111 -6.49 -1.02 0.26
CA VAL A 111 -5.17 -0.37 0.36
C VAL A 111 -4.15 -1.21 -0.37
N TYR A 112 -3.32 -0.57 -1.19
CA TYR A 112 -2.30 -1.22 -2.00
C TYR A 112 -0.96 -0.53 -1.83
N VAL A 113 0.12 -1.30 -1.73
CA VAL A 113 1.46 -0.76 -2.02
C VAL A 113 1.71 -0.86 -3.52
N VAL A 114 2.21 0.23 -4.10
CA VAL A 114 2.56 0.32 -5.52
C VAL A 114 4.07 0.39 -5.62
N PHE A 115 4.66 -0.57 -6.34
CA PHE A 115 6.11 -0.76 -6.38
C PHE A 115 6.58 -1.32 -7.72
N LYS A 116 7.89 -1.28 -7.93
CA LYS A 116 8.62 -2.03 -8.97
C LYS A 116 9.76 -2.81 -8.32
N THR A 117 10.30 -3.76 -9.04
CA THR A 117 11.56 -4.42 -8.69
C THR A 117 12.70 -3.83 -9.49
N ALA A 118 13.82 -3.53 -8.84
CA ALA A 118 15.02 -3.07 -9.52
C ALA A 118 15.60 -4.20 -10.39
N ASN A 119 15.83 -3.91 -11.67
CA ASN A 119 16.33 -4.90 -12.63
C ASN A 119 15.47 -6.19 -12.73
N GLY A 120 14.17 -6.09 -12.45
CA GLY A 120 13.24 -7.22 -12.52
C GLY A 120 13.34 -8.21 -11.36
N ARG A 121 14.07 -7.89 -10.29
CA ARG A 121 14.23 -8.76 -9.11
C ARG A 121 14.25 -7.98 -7.82
N SER A 122 13.63 -8.54 -6.78
CA SER A 122 13.84 -8.18 -5.38
C SER A 122 14.63 -9.29 -4.69
N TYR A 123 15.21 -9.01 -3.56
CA TYR A 123 16.00 -9.97 -2.79
C TYR A 123 15.50 -10.06 -1.36
N GLY A 124 15.33 -11.29 -0.84
CA GLY A 124 14.93 -11.54 0.54
C GLY A 124 13.43 -11.37 0.81
N PHE A 125 12.62 -11.17 -0.23
CA PHE A 125 11.16 -11.11 -0.15
C PHE A 125 10.46 -12.37 -0.69
N ASP A 126 11.22 -13.30 -1.22
CA ASP A 126 10.80 -14.60 -1.75
C ASP A 126 10.66 -15.66 -0.66
N LEU A 127 11.45 -15.56 0.40
CA LEU A 127 11.55 -16.57 1.45
C LEU A 127 10.59 -16.33 2.61
N VAL A 128 10.24 -15.08 2.91
CA VAL A 128 9.48 -14.71 4.10
C VAL A 128 8.37 -13.74 3.73
N PRO A 129 7.13 -14.02 4.19
CA PRO A 129 6.04 -13.07 4.01
C PRO A 129 6.31 -11.77 4.77
N VAL A 130 5.88 -10.68 4.19
CA VAL A 130 5.88 -9.36 4.84
C VAL A 130 4.53 -9.17 5.52
N GLU A 131 4.52 -8.76 6.78
CA GLU A 131 3.30 -8.43 7.49
C GLU A 131 2.76 -7.09 7.00
N ALA A 132 1.52 -7.08 6.52
CA ALA A 132 0.77 -5.87 6.21
C ALA A 132 -0.30 -5.65 7.28
N GLY A 133 -0.43 -4.39 7.75
CA GLY A 133 -1.46 -3.99 8.70
C GLY A 133 -2.23 -2.78 8.19
N VAL A 134 -3.56 -2.80 8.33
CA VAL A 134 -4.43 -1.66 8.01
C VAL A 134 -5.48 -1.53 9.10
N GLY A 135 -5.61 -0.34 9.70
CA GLY A 135 -6.60 -0.10 10.74
C GLY A 135 -6.66 1.35 11.19
N PHE A 136 -7.62 1.66 12.04
CA PHE A 136 -7.72 2.97 12.69
C PHE A 136 -6.61 3.13 13.73
N VAL A 137 -6.02 4.31 13.79
CA VAL A 137 -5.01 4.64 14.82
C VAL A 137 -5.60 4.38 16.21
N GLY A 138 -4.83 3.66 17.05
CA GLY A 138 -5.27 3.27 18.39
C GLY A 138 -6.14 2.01 18.47
N LYS A 139 -6.50 1.39 17.35
CA LYS A 139 -7.20 0.11 17.29
C LYS A 139 -6.29 -1.02 16.79
N VAL A 140 -6.72 -2.24 17.03
CA VAL A 140 -6.03 -3.41 16.47
C VAL A 140 -6.20 -3.39 14.95
N ALA A 141 -5.09 -3.28 14.23
CA ALA A 141 -5.08 -3.35 12.77
C ALA A 141 -5.41 -4.78 12.30
N THR A 142 -6.13 -4.90 11.19
CA THR A 142 -6.24 -6.17 10.48
C THR A 142 -4.89 -6.48 9.85
N LYS A 143 -4.32 -7.64 10.19
CA LYS A 143 -3.01 -8.07 9.69
C LYS A 143 -3.15 -9.19 8.68
N LYS A 144 -2.30 -9.20 7.67
CA LYS A 144 -2.15 -10.31 6.73
C LYS A 144 -0.72 -10.41 6.20
N SER A 145 -0.38 -11.59 5.69
CA SER A 145 0.88 -11.84 5.01
C SER A 145 0.77 -11.50 3.53
N VAL A 146 1.74 -10.74 3.03
CA VAL A 146 1.84 -10.35 1.61
C VAL A 146 3.22 -10.72 1.05
N TYR A 147 3.29 -10.91 -0.26
CA TYR A 147 4.52 -11.22 -0.96
C TYR A 147 4.76 -10.21 -2.07
N PHE A 148 6.02 -9.81 -2.26
CA PHE A 148 6.43 -8.87 -3.31
C PHE A 148 6.89 -9.55 -4.60
N GLU A 149 7.02 -10.87 -4.60
CA GLU A 149 7.34 -11.66 -5.79
C GLU A 149 6.22 -12.63 -6.12
N SER A 150 5.97 -12.81 -7.41
CA SER A 150 5.11 -13.87 -7.93
C SER A 150 5.88 -15.18 -7.84
N GLY A 151 5.83 -15.87 -6.70
CA GLY A 151 6.38 -17.21 -6.58
C GLY A 151 5.44 -18.21 -7.21
N ASN A 152 5.96 -19.15 -8.00
CA ASN A 152 5.24 -20.36 -8.33
C ASN A 152 4.88 -21.08 -7.02
N ALA A 153 3.60 -21.35 -6.80
CA ALA A 153 3.13 -22.04 -5.59
C ALA A 153 3.85 -23.38 -5.36
N ASP A 154 4.36 -24.00 -6.43
CA ASP A 154 5.06 -25.27 -6.40
C ASP A 154 6.49 -25.21 -5.80
N SER A 155 7.15 -24.04 -5.83
CA SER A 155 8.51 -23.91 -5.27
C SER A 155 8.53 -23.59 -3.77
N ARG A 156 7.41 -23.20 -3.18
CA ARG A 156 7.30 -22.86 -1.75
C ARG A 156 7.13 -24.07 -0.83
N SER A 157 6.78 -25.22 -1.41
CA SER A 157 6.63 -26.49 -0.70
C SER A 157 7.95 -27.25 -0.47
N ALA A 158 9.05 -26.83 -1.09
CA ALA A 158 10.27 -27.64 -1.15
C ALA A 158 11.38 -27.29 -0.15
N THR A 159 11.24 -26.25 0.68
CA THR A 159 12.31 -25.80 1.61
C THR A 159 12.09 -26.16 3.07
N SER A 160 11.28 -27.19 3.35
CA SER A 160 11.13 -27.74 4.71
C SER A 160 11.99 -29.00 4.96
N HIS A 161 13.14 -29.12 4.30
CA HIS A 161 14.08 -30.20 4.59
C HIS A 161 15.48 -29.63 4.82
N TYR A 162 15.77 -29.23 6.06
CA TYR A 162 17.15 -29.28 6.54
C TYR A 162 17.19 -29.90 7.93
N SER A 163 17.73 -31.14 7.88
CA SER A 163 18.41 -31.98 8.91
C SER A 163 17.84 -32.04 10.32
N GLY A 164 17.26 -33.16 10.63
CA GLY A 164 17.71 -34.26 11.47
C GLY A 164 18.21 -33.91 12.86
N ILE A 165 17.40 -34.26 13.84
CA ILE A 165 17.76 -35.08 15.03
C ILE A 165 16.47 -35.73 15.52
N SER A 166 16.54 -37.04 15.71
CA SER A 166 15.55 -37.93 16.29
C SER A 166 15.14 -37.52 17.70
N GLU A 167 13.86 -37.59 18.05
CA GLU A 167 13.29 -38.48 19.05
C GLU A 167 11.84 -38.10 19.38
N GLU A 168 10.99 -39.08 19.14
CA GLU A 168 9.80 -39.58 19.85
C GLU A 168 8.74 -38.59 20.40
N GLU A 169 7.55 -38.78 19.84
CA GLU A 169 6.21 -38.81 20.46
C GLU A 169 5.59 -37.50 20.97
N GLU A 170 4.58 -37.02 20.27
CA GLU A 170 3.16 -37.08 20.68
C GLU A 170 2.31 -36.47 19.55
N GLU A 171 1.40 -37.30 19.01
CA GLU A 171 0.33 -36.87 18.11
C GLU A 171 -0.61 -35.92 18.86
N VAL A 172 -0.44 -34.61 18.63
CA VAL A 172 -1.51 -33.64 18.84
C VAL A 172 -2.04 -33.31 17.45
N GLU A 173 -3.24 -33.77 17.15
CA GLU A 173 -4.03 -33.32 16.00
C GLU A 173 -4.22 -31.77 16.06
N GLY A 174 -3.20 -31.06 15.61
CA GLY A 174 -3.29 -29.63 15.30
C GLY A 174 -4.01 -29.48 13.98
N GLU A 175 -5.17 -28.84 14.00
CA GLU A 175 -5.95 -28.41 12.84
C GLU A 175 -5.00 -27.85 11.76
N ARG A 176 -4.93 -28.57 10.63
CA ARG A 176 -4.27 -28.09 9.41
C ARG A 176 -4.97 -26.80 9.01
N GLU A 177 -4.29 -25.66 9.24
CA GLU A 177 -4.71 -24.36 8.74
C GLU A 177 -5.02 -24.47 7.25
N ARG A 178 -6.31 -24.42 6.95
CA ARG A 178 -6.83 -24.41 5.59
C ARG A 178 -6.25 -23.20 4.87
N GLY A 179 -5.49 -23.47 3.82
CA GLY A 179 -4.97 -22.60 2.77
C GLY A 179 -5.03 -21.09 3.06
N MET A 180 -3.95 -20.52 3.60
CA MET A 180 -3.76 -19.07 3.57
C MET A 180 -3.85 -18.63 2.11
N ASN A 181 -4.83 -17.78 1.79
CA ASN A 181 -4.89 -17.06 0.52
C ASN A 181 -3.66 -16.16 0.43
N VAL A 182 -2.60 -16.70 -0.16
CA VAL A 182 -1.35 -15.97 -0.40
C VAL A 182 -1.63 -14.90 -1.44
N VAL A 183 -1.60 -13.65 -1.02
CA VAL A 183 -1.80 -12.50 -1.92
C VAL A 183 -0.44 -12.11 -2.48
N GLY A 184 -0.25 -12.41 -3.76
CA GLY A 184 0.93 -12.00 -4.53
C GLY A 184 0.71 -10.69 -5.29
N PRO A 185 1.76 -10.16 -5.91
CA PRO A 185 1.69 -8.93 -6.71
C PRO A 185 0.88 -9.13 -7.99
N LYS A 186 0.22 -8.04 -8.40
CA LYS A 186 -0.46 -7.92 -9.70
C LYS A 186 0.21 -6.82 -10.51
N GLU A 187 0.46 -7.09 -11.78
CA GLU A 187 0.95 -6.08 -12.71
C GLU A 187 -0.14 -5.07 -13.06
N ARG A 188 0.24 -3.81 -13.16
CA ARG A 188 -0.60 -2.68 -13.54
C ARG A 188 -0.30 -2.26 -14.98
N VAL A 189 -1.27 -1.63 -15.63
CA VAL A 189 -1.12 -1.13 -17.00
C VAL A 189 -0.08 0.01 -17.13
N ASP A 190 0.24 0.68 -16.02
CA ASP A 190 1.24 1.74 -15.94
C ASP A 190 2.68 1.21 -15.72
N GLY A 191 2.87 -0.12 -15.79
CA GLY A 191 4.15 -0.78 -15.64
C GLY A 191 4.66 -0.86 -14.20
N TRP A 192 3.82 -0.56 -13.22
CA TRP A 192 4.06 -0.83 -11.80
C TRP A 192 3.39 -2.14 -11.40
N SER A 193 3.77 -2.65 -10.23
CA SER A 193 3.07 -3.75 -9.57
C SER A 193 2.34 -3.24 -8.34
N GLU A 194 1.30 -3.95 -7.92
CA GLU A 194 0.58 -3.66 -6.69
C GLU A 194 0.31 -4.92 -5.88
N VAL A 195 0.33 -4.77 -4.55
CA VAL A 195 -0.12 -5.80 -3.61
C VAL A 195 -1.14 -5.19 -2.66
N GLU A 196 -2.28 -5.88 -2.46
CA GLU A 196 -3.28 -5.45 -1.50
C GLU A 196 -2.80 -5.70 -0.07
N LEU A 197 -2.72 -4.62 0.72
CA LEU A 197 -2.27 -4.64 2.12
C LEU A 197 -3.41 -4.93 3.10
N GLY A 198 -4.64 -4.57 2.75
CA GLY A 198 -5.81 -4.74 3.60
C GLY A 198 -6.98 -3.89 3.16
N LYS A 199 -8.03 -3.92 3.98
CA LYS A 199 -9.28 -3.21 3.74
C LYS A 199 -9.79 -2.55 5.01
N PHE A 200 -10.57 -1.49 4.84
CA PHE A 200 -11.28 -0.85 5.95
C PHE A 200 -12.56 -0.19 5.46
N TYR A 201 -13.44 0.16 6.38
CA TYR A 201 -14.71 0.82 6.08
C TYR A 201 -14.79 2.18 6.76
N ILE A 202 -15.13 3.21 6.00
CA ILE A 202 -15.50 4.52 6.52
C ILE A 202 -17.02 4.56 6.67
N ASN A 203 -17.52 4.67 7.90
CA ASN A 203 -18.95 4.67 8.16
C ASN A 203 -19.64 5.97 7.67
N ASN A 204 -20.98 6.00 7.71
CA ASN A 204 -21.74 7.17 7.27
C ASN A 204 -21.57 8.39 8.20
N GLY A 205 -21.24 8.18 9.48
CA GLY A 205 -20.88 9.23 10.43
C GLY A 205 -19.52 9.86 10.15
N GLY A 206 -18.66 9.20 9.42
CA GLY A 206 -17.27 9.58 9.14
C GLY A 206 -16.29 8.67 9.86
N CYS A 207 -15.29 9.24 10.51
CA CYS A 207 -14.30 8.51 11.29
C CYS A 207 -14.89 7.75 12.46
N GLY A 208 -14.14 6.82 13.04
CA GLY A 208 -14.64 5.93 14.08
C GLY A 208 -15.37 6.66 15.21
N ASP A 209 -16.36 5.99 15.81
CA ASP A 209 -17.25 6.53 16.86
C ASP A 209 -16.48 6.97 18.14
N ASP A 210 -15.19 6.71 18.20
CA ASP A 210 -14.27 6.97 19.33
C ASP A 210 -13.25 8.09 19.08
N GLY A 211 -13.39 8.87 18.00
CA GLY A 211 -12.53 10.01 17.69
C GLY A 211 -11.20 9.68 17.02
N SER A 212 -11.00 8.44 16.57
CA SER A 212 -9.83 8.13 15.72
C SER A 212 -10.02 8.69 14.32
N ASP A 213 -9.28 9.75 13.99
CA ASP A 213 -9.44 10.49 12.73
C ASP A 213 -8.50 10.02 11.60
N GLU A 214 -7.69 9.00 11.85
CA GLU A 214 -6.69 8.51 10.91
C GLU A 214 -6.72 7.00 10.73
N ILE A 215 -6.43 6.57 9.51
CA ILE A 215 -6.10 5.19 9.16
C ILE A 215 -4.58 5.07 9.14
N GLU A 216 -4.05 4.10 9.86
CA GLU A 216 -2.65 3.69 9.81
C GLU A 216 -2.48 2.45 8.94
N ILE A 217 -1.43 2.47 8.13
CA ILE A 217 -1.04 1.40 7.22
C ILE A 217 0.40 1.05 7.55
N SER A 218 0.70 -0.24 7.70
CA SER A 218 2.05 -0.72 7.97
C SER A 218 2.43 -1.87 7.06
N ILE A 219 3.70 -1.93 6.69
CA ILE A 219 4.31 -3.00 5.89
C ILE A 219 5.64 -3.33 6.57
N MET A 220 5.75 -4.51 7.17
CA MET A 220 6.87 -4.81 8.05
C MET A 220 7.38 -6.24 7.87
N GLU A 221 8.70 -6.38 7.85
CA GLU A 221 9.41 -7.62 8.11
C GLU A 221 10.65 -7.30 8.94
N THR A 222 10.58 -7.59 10.23
CA THR A 222 11.55 -7.14 11.24
C THR A 222 12.06 -8.28 12.12
N GLN A 223 11.57 -9.50 11.90
CA GLN A 223 11.83 -10.62 12.81
C GLN A 223 12.94 -11.55 12.32
N ASN A 224 13.03 -11.79 11.02
CA ASN A 224 13.90 -12.85 10.50
C ASN A 224 15.35 -12.39 10.25
N GLY A 225 15.66 -11.10 10.37
CA GLY A 225 17.01 -10.57 10.16
C GLY A 225 17.59 -10.76 8.76
N ASN A 226 16.81 -11.28 7.81
CA ASN A 226 17.25 -11.50 6.44
C ASN A 226 17.41 -10.17 5.70
N TRP A 227 18.50 -10.03 4.97
CA TRP A 227 18.75 -8.86 4.15
C TRP A 227 17.78 -8.78 2.97
N LYS A 228 17.24 -7.59 2.74
CA LYS A 228 16.26 -7.30 1.69
C LYS A 228 16.71 -6.14 0.84
N SER A 229 16.52 -6.25 -0.48
CA SER A 229 16.90 -5.20 -1.44
C SER A 229 16.05 -5.25 -2.71
N GLY A 230 16.19 -4.22 -3.55
CA GLY A 230 15.68 -4.22 -4.91
C GLY A 230 14.21 -3.86 -5.06
N LEU A 231 13.51 -3.39 -4.02
CA LEU A 231 12.19 -2.77 -4.18
C LEU A 231 12.33 -1.28 -4.49
N ILE A 232 11.48 -0.78 -5.38
CA ILE A 232 11.28 0.63 -5.67
C ILE A 232 9.84 0.96 -5.33
N ILE A 233 9.60 1.68 -4.23
CA ILE A 233 8.28 2.01 -3.73
C ILE A 233 7.85 3.35 -4.31
N GLN A 234 6.75 3.37 -5.05
CA GLN A 234 6.10 4.60 -5.52
C GLN A 234 5.26 5.22 -4.40
N GLY A 235 4.54 4.39 -3.66
CA GLY A 235 3.68 4.85 -2.58
C GLY A 235 2.61 3.85 -2.18
N ILE A 236 1.62 4.34 -1.41
CA ILE A 236 0.46 3.57 -0.95
C ILE A 236 -0.81 4.15 -1.58
N GLU A 237 -1.53 3.33 -2.35
CA GLU A 237 -2.78 3.68 -3.01
C GLU A 237 -3.98 3.22 -2.17
N ILE A 238 -4.96 4.12 -2.00
CA ILE A 238 -6.20 3.89 -1.25
C ILE A 238 -7.35 4.19 -2.20
N ARG A 239 -8.13 3.16 -2.53
CA ARG A 239 -9.24 3.27 -3.48
C ARG A 239 -10.45 2.47 -3.02
N PRO A 240 -11.69 2.86 -3.42
CA PRO A 240 -12.88 2.09 -3.13
C PRO A 240 -12.76 0.64 -3.58
N GLU A 241 -13.30 -0.26 -2.80
CA GLU A 241 -13.43 -1.65 -3.20
C GLU A 241 -14.37 -1.74 -4.41
N ARG A 242 -13.95 -2.46 -5.45
CA ARG A 242 -14.82 -2.67 -6.62
C ARG A 242 -15.96 -3.59 -6.20
N SER A 243 -17.20 -3.11 -6.33
CA SER A 243 -18.37 -3.98 -6.26
C SER A 243 -18.32 -4.94 -7.46
N ASN A 244 -18.30 -6.23 -7.15
CA ASN A 244 -18.49 -7.26 -8.17
C ASN A 244 -19.90 -7.21 -8.73
#